data_08ea1aae20dd92322fd805f4a56714bf
#
_entry.id   08ea1aae20dd92322fd805f4a56714bf
#
_cell.length_a   1.000
_cell.length_b   1.000
_cell.length_c   1.000
_cell.angle_alpha   90.00
_cell.angle_beta   90.00
_cell.angle_gamma   90.00
#
_symmetry.space_group_name_H-M   'P 1'
#
loop_
_entity.id
_entity.type
_entity.pdbx_description
1 polymer ?
#
loop_
_entity_poly.entity_id
_entity_poly.type
_entity_poly.pdbx_seq_one_letter_code
_entity_poly.pdbx_strand_id
1 'polypeptide(L)' 'ERLTEERMEISRLIDKLANPLERSVLRFFYLNDLVASEVAEEIGKSTTSVYRVKQEAIEHLAGMVNGN' A
#
# COMPACT_ATOMS: atom_id res chain seq x y z
N GLU A 1 20.43 -7.08 6.28
CA GLU A 1 20.35 -7.32 4.86
C GLU A 1 19.51 -6.31 4.14
N ARG A 2 19.75 -6.20 2.87
CA ARG A 2 19.05 -5.24 2.04
C ARG A 2 17.55 -5.43 2.03
N LEU A 3 17.11 -6.68 1.87
CA LEU A 3 15.68 -6.95 1.77
C LEU A 3 14.96 -6.49 3.02
N THR A 4 15.54 -6.74 4.19
CA THR A 4 14.94 -6.32 5.44
C THR A 4 14.85 -4.79 5.51
N GLU A 5 15.91 -4.11 5.11
CA GLU A 5 15.91 -2.66 5.14
C GLU A 5 14.89 -2.08 4.18
N GLU A 6 14.77 -2.68 2.99
CA GLU A 6 13.79 -2.21 2.01
C GLU A 6 12.37 -2.37 2.51
N ARG A 7 12.09 -3.51 3.16
CA ARG A 7 10.75 -3.73 3.70
C ARG A 7 10.44 -2.74 4.81
N MET A 8 11.41 -2.43 5.64
CA MET A 8 11.22 -1.46 6.70
C MET A 8 10.98 -0.06 6.16
N GLU A 9 11.68 0.31 5.09
CA GLU A 9 11.45 1.61 4.46
C GLU A 9 10.07 1.69 3.86
N ILE A 10 9.63 0.63 3.19
CA ILE A 10 8.29 0.60 2.63
C ILE A 10 7.25 0.72 3.73
N SER A 11 7.44 0.01 4.83
CA SER A 11 6.52 0.09 5.95
C SER A 11 6.43 1.50 6.49
N ARG A 12 7.55 2.19 6.62
CA ARG A 12 7.56 3.56 7.13
C ARG A 12 6.82 4.51 6.20
N LEU A 13 7.02 4.33 4.89
CA LEU A 13 6.30 5.16 3.93
C LEU A 13 4.81 4.93 4.01
N ILE A 14 4.40 3.67 4.08
CA ILE A 14 2.98 3.33 4.18
C ILE A 14 2.38 3.97 5.42
N ASP A 15 3.10 3.95 6.53
CA ASP A 15 2.60 4.52 7.77
C ASP A 15 2.36 6.01 7.68
N LYS A 16 2.94 6.69 6.72
CA LYS A 16 2.72 8.13 6.54
C LYS A 16 1.41 8.45 5.84
N LEU A 17 0.78 7.47 5.22
CA LEU A 17 -0.51 7.70 4.58
C LEU A 17 -1.57 7.98 5.63
N ALA A 18 -2.38 9.00 5.36
CA ALA A 18 -3.45 9.36 6.29
C ALA A 18 -4.63 8.41 6.22
N ASN A 19 -4.88 7.84 5.06
CA ASN A 19 -6.06 7.00 4.84
C ASN A 19 -5.78 5.57 5.29
N PRO A 20 -6.53 5.06 6.30
CA PRO A 20 -6.29 3.70 6.79
C PRO A 20 -6.48 2.62 5.73
N LEU A 21 -7.44 2.81 4.82
CA LEU A 21 -7.67 1.83 3.77
C LEU A 21 -6.47 1.75 2.82
N GLU A 22 -5.90 2.90 2.48
CA GLU A 22 -4.71 2.93 1.64
C GLU A 22 -3.55 2.21 2.32
N ARG A 23 -3.37 2.46 3.61
CA ARG A 23 -2.31 1.78 4.36
C ARG A 23 -2.50 0.27 4.32
N SER A 24 -3.73 -0.18 4.58
CA SER A 24 -4.01 -1.61 4.59
C SER A 24 -3.75 -2.25 3.24
N VAL A 25 -4.23 -1.63 2.17
CA VAL A 25 -4.07 -2.18 0.82
C VAL A 25 -2.59 -2.31 0.47
N LEU A 26 -1.81 -1.27 0.74
CA LEU A 26 -0.39 -1.34 0.40
C LEU A 26 0.35 -2.36 1.25
N ARG A 27 -0.02 -2.51 2.52
CA ARG A 27 0.59 -3.53 3.34
C ARG A 27 0.31 -4.92 2.82
N PHE A 28 -0.93 -5.17 2.41
CA PHE A 28 -1.28 -6.48 1.86
C PHE A 28 -0.45 -6.79 0.60
N PHE A 29 -0.30 -5.80 -0.28
CA PHE A 29 0.45 -6.02 -1.51
C PHE A 29 1.95 -6.15 -1.28
N TYR A 30 2.52 -5.25 -0.49
CA TYR A 30 3.98 -5.12 -0.45
C TYR A 30 4.63 -5.80 0.75
N LEU A 31 3.90 -6.00 1.83
CA LEU A 31 4.47 -6.64 3.01
C LEU A 31 3.97 -8.07 3.17
N ASN A 32 2.75 -8.34 2.75
CA ASN A 32 2.16 -9.68 2.89
C ASN A 32 2.15 -10.45 1.57
N ASP A 33 2.54 -9.81 0.48
CA ASP A 33 2.65 -10.46 -0.83
C ASP A 33 1.34 -11.05 -1.34
N LEU A 34 0.23 -10.43 -0.99
CA LEU A 34 -1.07 -10.88 -1.48
C LEU A 34 -1.32 -10.37 -2.89
N VAL A 35 -2.13 -11.11 -3.64
CA VAL A 35 -2.59 -10.66 -4.95
C VAL A 35 -3.92 -9.91 -4.80
N ALA A 36 -4.33 -9.23 -5.87
CA ALA A 36 -5.48 -8.34 -5.79
C ALA A 36 -6.75 -9.02 -5.31
N SER A 37 -7.00 -10.25 -5.76
CA SER A 37 -8.22 -10.94 -5.34
C SER A 37 -8.19 -11.24 -3.83
N GLU A 38 -7.03 -11.55 -3.31
CA GLU A 38 -6.90 -11.79 -1.88
C GLU A 38 -7.09 -10.51 -1.08
N VAL A 39 -6.53 -9.41 -1.58
CA VAL A 39 -6.72 -8.12 -0.92
C VAL A 39 -8.19 -7.74 -0.93
N ALA A 40 -8.87 -7.97 -2.06
CA ALA A 40 -10.29 -7.64 -2.16
C ALA A 40 -11.11 -8.37 -1.11
N GLU A 41 -10.79 -9.65 -0.88
CA GLU A 41 -11.47 -10.41 0.16
C GLU A 41 -11.21 -9.83 1.54
N GLU A 42 -9.96 -9.45 1.80
CA GLU A 42 -9.60 -8.93 3.11
C GLU A 42 -10.30 -7.62 3.45
N ILE A 43 -10.46 -6.75 2.45
CA ILE A 43 -11.07 -5.44 2.72
C ILE A 43 -12.56 -5.41 2.38
N GLY A 44 -13.11 -6.52 1.84
CA GLY A 44 -14.53 -6.59 1.54
C GLY A 44 -14.96 -5.73 0.37
N LYS A 45 -14.09 -5.56 -0.63
CA LYS A 45 -14.38 -4.75 -1.80
C LYS A 45 -14.02 -5.51 -3.06
N SER A 46 -14.40 -4.95 -4.22
CA SER A 46 -14.09 -5.57 -5.50
C SER A 46 -12.61 -5.35 -5.85
N THR A 47 -12.11 -6.18 -6.79
CA THR A 47 -10.74 -5.99 -7.26
C THR A 47 -10.56 -4.65 -7.95
N THR A 48 -11.60 -4.17 -8.64
CA THR A 48 -11.54 -2.84 -9.25
C THR A 48 -11.28 -1.78 -8.19
N SER A 49 -11.98 -1.86 -7.05
CA SER A 49 -11.76 -0.93 -5.96
C SER A 49 -10.36 -1.06 -5.40
N VAL A 50 -9.85 -2.30 -5.29
CA VAL A 50 -8.51 -2.52 -4.80
C VAL A 50 -7.48 -1.80 -5.67
N TYR A 51 -7.59 -1.96 -6.98
CA TYR A 51 -6.62 -1.30 -7.88
C TYR A 51 -6.74 0.21 -7.80
N ARG A 52 -7.95 0.74 -7.67
CA ARG A 52 -8.13 2.18 -7.54
C ARG A 52 -7.48 2.71 -6.26
N VAL A 53 -7.74 2.03 -5.14
CA VAL A 53 -7.15 2.45 -3.87
C VAL A 53 -5.63 2.34 -3.93
N LYS A 54 -5.13 1.27 -4.52
CA LYS A 54 -3.69 1.11 -4.66
C LYS A 54 -3.08 2.25 -5.45
N GLN A 55 -3.72 2.62 -6.58
CA GLN A 55 -3.22 3.70 -7.41
C GLN A 55 -3.21 5.02 -6.65
N GLU A 56 -4.30 5.31 -5.95
CA GLU A 56 -4.38 6.54 -5.17
C GLU A 56 -3.32 6.58 -4.08
N ALA A 57 -3.11 5.44 -3.41
CA ALA A 57 -2.11 5.38 -2.36
C ALA A 57 -0.72 5.63 -2.91
N ILE A 58 -0.41 5.04 -4.05
CA ILE A 58 0.89 5.24 -4.68
C ILE A 58 1.08 6.69 -5.06
N GLU A 59 0.04 7.32 -5.59
CA GLU A 59 0.12 8.74 -5.94
C GLU A 59 0.36 9.61 -4.73
N HIS A 60 -0.29 9.30 -3.62
CA HIS A 60 -0.08 10.04 -2.38
C HIS A 60 1.36 9.88 -1.89
N LEU A 61 1.89 8.66 -1.94
CA LEU A 61 3.27 8.43 -1.55
C LEU A 61 4.26 9.17 -2.45
N ALA A 62 4.00 9.14 -3.75
CA ALA A 62 4.86 9.86 -4.68
C ALA A 62 4.88 11.35 -4.38
N GLY A 63 3.73 11.90 -4.00
CA GLY A 63 3.65 13.29 -3.61
C GLY A 63 4.48 13.59 -2.37
N MET A 64 4.44 12.70 -1.39
CA MET A 64 5.23 12.89 -0.18
C MET A 64 6.72 12.85 -0.46
N VAL A 65 7.14 11.94 -1.35
CA VAL A 65 8.55 11.77 -1.64
C VAL A 65 9.07 12.92 -2.49
N ASN A 66 8.28 13.36 -3.45
CA ASN A 66 8.72 14.36 -4.42
C ASN A 66 8.33 15.77 -4.04
N GLY A 67 7.30 15.93 -3.28
CA GLY A 67 6.71 17.22 -3.03
C GLY A 67 7.39 18.03 -1.98
N ASN A 68 8.02 17.44 -1.16
CA ASN A 68 8.64 18.09 -0.06
C ASN A 68 8.24 19.45 0.24
#